data_d55e305c549270a63899cb768a8d03f0
#
_entry.id   d55e305c549270a63899cb768a8d03f0
#
_cell.length_a   1.000
_cell.length_b   1.000
_cell.length_c   1.000
_cell.angle_alpha   90.00
_cell.angle_beta   90.00
_cell.angle_gamma   90.00
#
_symmetry.space_group_name_H-M   'P 1'
#
loop_
_entity.id
_entity.type
_entity.pdbx_description
1 polymer ?
#
loop_
_entity_poly.entity_id
_entity_poly.type
_entity_poly.pdbx_seq_one_letter_code
_entity_poly.pdbx_strand_id
1 'polypeptide(L)'
;MKEEVSELVPSLRKFAFSLTGNIHDADDLLQNTIEKLLTKPLPQDATLMAWAFRVCRNLWIDEYRAQKVRASAAVNPELQAQDEAHLDEALSGGITLKQVSKAMGELPPEQRETLSLIAIQGMSYSDASEVLEVPAGTIMSRLARARSKLSNMLNPQQEVVL
;
A
#
# COMPACT_ATOMS: atom_id res chain seq x y z
N MET A 1 -4.22 -25.37 -3.12
CA MET A 1 -3.66 -24.06 -3.38
C MET A 1 -4.67 -23.07 -3.88
N LYS A 2 -5.47 -23.42 -4.83
CA LYS A 2 -6.46 -22.49 -5.33
C LYS A 2 -7.41 -22.01 -4.27
N GLU A 3 -7.86 -22.88 -3.39
CA GLU A 3 -8.79 -22.48 -2.36
C GLU A 3 -8.15 -21.55 -1.36
N GLU A 4 -6.90 -21.82 -1.03
CA GLU A 4 -6.20 -20.98 -0.08
C GLU A 4 -5.93 -19.61 -0.65
N VAL A 5 -5.59 -19.54 -1.94
CA VAL A 5 -5.40 -18.27 -2.60
C VAL A 5 -6.71 -17.50 -2.61
N SER A 6 -7.81 -18.20 -2.88
CA SER A 6 -9.11 -17.58 -2.91
C SER A 6 -9.48 -16.95 -1.59
N GLU A 7 -9.10 -17.56 -0.49
CA GLU A 7 -9.38 -17.01 0.83
C GLU A 7 -8.60 -15.75 1.10
N LEU A 8 -7.48 -15.54 0.44
CA LEU A 8 -6.69 -14.35 0.63
C LEU A 8 -7.12 -13.18 -0.25
N VAL A 9 -8.00 -13.42 -1.21
CA VAL A 9 -8.35 -12.39 -2.18
C VAL A 9 -8.91 -11.13 -1.53
N PRO A 10 -9.82 -11.18 -0.55
CA PRO A 10 -10.32 -9.95 0.03
C PRO A 10 -9.22 -9.12 0.71
N SER A 11 -8.31 -9.78 1.40
CA SER A 11 -7.21 -9.09 2.05
C SER A 11 -6.23 -8.52 1.04
N LEU A 12 -5.93 -9.30 0.00
CA LEU A 12 -5.03 -8.82 -1.04
C LEU A 12 -5.65 -7.64 -1.79
N ARG A 13 -6.96 -7.66 -1.98
CA ARG A 13 -7.63 -6.55 -2.64
C ARG A 13 -7.52 -5.27 -1.82
N LYS A 14 -7.71 -5.37 -0.51
CA LYS A 14 -7.55 -4.22 0.36
C LYS A 14 -6.13 -3.70 0.32
N PHE A 15 -5.17 -4.61 0.34
CA PHE A 15 -3.76 -4.25 0.30
C PHE A 15 -3.44 -3.54 -1.02
N ALA A 16 -3.89 -4.12 -2.12
CA ALA A 16 -3.64 -3.55 -3.44
C ALA A 16 -4.24 -2.15 -3.55
N PHE A 17 -5.44 -1.96 -3.01
CA PHE A 17 -6.08 -0.65 -3.07
C PHE A 17 -5.33 0.36 -2.20
N SER A 18 -4.85 -0.04 -1.03
CA SER A 18 -4.12 0.87 -0.17
C SER A 18 -2.80 1.30 -0.79
N LEU A 19 -2.22 0.46 -1.64
CA LEU A 19 -0.96 0.81 -2.30
C LEU A 19 -1.19 1.66 -3.53
N THR A 20 -2.24 1.39 -4.29
CA THR A 20 -2.45 2.08 -5.56
C THR A 20 -3.38 3.28 -5.46
N GLY A 21 -4.31 3.27 -4.52
CA GLY A 21 -5.26 4.35 -4.33
C GLY A 21 -6.33 4.45 -5.42
N ASN A 22 -6.40 3.47 -6.29
CA ASN A 22 -7.25 3.53 -7.46
C ASN A 22 -7.80 2.14 -7.71
N ILE A 23 -9.09 2.02 -7.93
CA ILE A 23 -9.71 0.70 -8.02
C ILE A 23 -9.26 -0.07 -9.25
N HIS A 24 -9.04 0.63 -10.37
CA HIS A 24 -8.59 -0.04 -11.59
C HIS A 24 -7.19 -0.59 -11.44
N ASP A 25 -6.29 0.21 -10.88
CA ASP A 25 -4.92 -0.24 -10.65
C ASP A 25 -4.87 -1.33 -9.60
N ALA A 26 -5.73 -1.24 -8.59
CA ALA A 26 -5.77 -2.27 -7.57
C ALA A 26 -6.24 -3.59 -8.15
N ASP A 27 -7.23 -3.56 -9.03
CA ASP A 27 -7.72 -4.79 -9.64
C ASP A 27 -6.68 -5.41 -10.56
N ASP A 28 -5.95 -4.59 -11.30
CA ASP A 28 -4.88 -5.11 -12.16
C ASP A 28 -3.78 -5.72 -11.31
N LEU A 29 -3.41 -5.06 -10.23
CA LEU A 29 -2.39 -5.58 -9.34
C LEU A 29 -2.84 -6.89 -8.71
N LEU A 30 -4.10 -6.97 -8.30
CA LEU A 30 -4.64 -8.17 -7.70
C LEU A 30 -4.62 -9.32 -8.70
N GLN A 31 -5.03 -9.07 -9.93
CA GLN A 31 -5.05 -10.12 -10.93
C GLN A 31 -3.65 -10.63 -11.21
N ASN A 32 -2.70 -9.75 -11.35
CA ASN A 32 -1.32 -10.14 -11.61
C ASN A 32 -0.74 -10.92 -10.43
N THR A 33 -1.13 -10.54 -9.22
CA THR A 33 -0.69 -11.25 -8.03
C THR A 33 -1.24 -12.66 -8.03
N ILE A 34 -2.55 -12.80 -8.28
CA ILE A 34 -3.18 -14.12 -8.28
C ILE A 34 -2.57 -15.01 -9.35
N GLU A 35 -2.33 -14.45 -10.51
CA GLU A 35 -1.73 -15.23 -11.59
C GLU A 35 -0.37 -15.76 -11.19
N LYS A 36 0.45 -14.94 -10.55
CA LYS A 36 1.74 -15.40 -10.10
C LYS A 36 1.63 -16.45 -9.01
N LEU A 37 0.67 -16.29 -8.09
CA LEU A 37 0.50 -17.26 -7.03
C LEU A 37 0.08 -18.62 -7.56
N LEU A 38 -0.68 -18.63 -8.64
CA LEU A 38 -1.14 -19.89 -9.20
C LEU A 38 -0.16 -20.54 -10.14
N THR A 39 0.81 -19.79 -10.65
CA THR A 39 1.73 -20.35 -11.64
C THR A 39 3.14 -20.56 -11.14
N LYS A 40 3.50 -19.98 -9.98
CA LYS A 40 4.84 -20.15 -9.45
C LYS A 40 4.79 -20.97 -8.17
N PRO A 41 5.83 -21.73 -7.91
CA PRO A 41 5.81 -22.56 -6.72
C PRO A 41 6.02 -21.75 -5.47
N LEU A 42 5.36 -22.14 -4.40
CA LEU A 42 5.53 -21.52 -3.10
C LEU A 42 6.93 -21.82 -2.56
N PRO A 43 7.68 -20.82 -2.12
CA PRO A 43 8.98 -21.09 -1.52
C PRO A 43 8.84 -21.96 -0.28
N GLN A 44 9.84 -22.78 -0.05
CA GLN A 44 9.73 -23.74 1.01
C GLN A 44 9.69 -23.15 2.38
N ASP A 45 10.33 -22.03 2.59
CA ASP A 45 10.42 -21.44 3.90
C ASP A 45 9.44 -20.29 4.10
N ALA A 46 8.40 -20.19 3.29
CA ALA A 46 7.44 -19.09 3.41
C ALA A 46 6.04 -19.64 3.56
N THR A 47 5.23 -18.94 4.34
CA THR A 47 3.81 -19.26 4.39
C THR A 47 3.15 -18.69 3.15
N LEU A 48 2.02 -19.21 2.79
CA LEU A 48 1.30 -18.70 1.62
C LEU A 48 0.91 -17.25 1.85
N MET A 49 0.49 -16.89 3.06
CA MET A 49 0.10 -15.53 3.34
C MET A 49 1.27 -14.57 3.12
N ALA A 50 2.43 -14.87 3.71
CA ALA A 50 3.57 -13.99 3.56
C ALA A 50 4.01 -13.89 2.12
N TRP A 51 3.99 -15.01 1.41
CA TRP A 51 4.41 -15.01 0.01
C TRP A 51 3.43 -14.23 -0.86
N ALA A 52 2.13 -14.39 -0.60
CA ALA A 52 1.12 -13.68 -1.38
C ALA A 52 1.27 -12.17 -1.26
N PHE A 53 1.43 -11.69 -0.03
CA PHE A 53 1.61 -10.26 0.17
C PHE A 53 2.95 -9.78 -0.39
N ARG A 54 3.97 -10.61 -0.32
CA ARG A 54 5.27 -10.26 -0.89
C ARG A 54 5.20 -10.15 -2.41
N VAL A 55 4.51 -11.08 -3.07
CA VAL A 55 4.35 -11.03 -4.52
C VAL A 55 3.58 -9.76 -4.90
N CYS A 56 2.51 -9.47 -4.19
CA CYS A 56 1.72 -8.27 -4.47
C CYS A 56 2.57 -7.02 -4.31
N ARG A 57 3.29 -6.94 -3.22
CA ARG A 57 4.15 -5.81 -2.94
C ARG A 57 5.24 -5.65 -4.00
N ASN A 58 5.86 -6.75 -4.41
CA ASN A 58 6.94 -6.68 -5.38
C ASN A 58 6.43 -6.23 -6.75
N LEU A 59 5.27 -6.69 -7.15
CA LEU A 59 4.67 -6.24 -8.40
C LEU A 59 4.33 -4.75 -8.32
N TRP A 60 3.83 -4.32 -7.16
CA TRP A 60 3.49 -2.90 -7.00
C TRP A 60 4.72 -2.02 -7.05
N ILE A 61 5.80 -2.40 -6.35
CA ILE A 61 6.97 -1.55 -6.29
C ILE A 61 7.66 -1.49 -7.65
N ASP A 62 7.61 -2.57 -8.42
CA ASP A 62 8.18 -2.57 -9.76
C ASP A 62 7.43 -1.61 -10.65
N GLU A 63 6.10 -1.63 -10.57
CA GLU A 63 5.29 -0.72 -11.37
C GLU A 63 5.45 0.73 -10.90
N TYR A 64 5.57 0.93 -9.60
CA TYR A 64 5.79 2.25 -9.04
C TYR A 64 7.09 2.83 -9.58
N ARG A 65 8.14 2.04 -9.58
CA ARG A 65 9.44 2.50 -10.08
C ARG A 65 9.39 2.77 -11.58
N ALA A 66 8.68 1.94 -12.33
CA ALA A 66 8.56 2.13 -13.75
C ALA A 66 7.79 3.40 -14.07
N GLN A 67 6.73 3.69 -13.32
CA GLN A 67 5.96 4.89 -13.52
C GLN A 67 6.78 6.13 -13.16
N LYS A 68 7.59 6.03 -12.13
CA LYS A 68 8.41 7.14 -11.74
C LYS A 68 9.44 7.47 -12.81
N VAL A 69 10.01 6.47 -13.44
CA VAL A 69 10.96 6.68 -14.51
C VAL A 69 10.26 7.35 -15.71
N ARG A 70 9.08 6.88 -16.05
CA ARG A 70 8.33 7.46 -17.18
C ARG A 70 7.95 8.90 -16.89
N ALA A 71 7.55 9.20 -15.65
CA ALA A 71 7.18 10.56 -15.31
C ALA A 71 8.38 11.50 -15.35
N SER A 72 9.54 11.01 -14.97
CA SER A 72 10.74 11.80 -15.03
C SER A 72 11.13 12.10 -16.44
N ALA A 73 10.88 11.19 -17.37
CA ALA A 73 11.22 11.40 -18.76
C ALA A 73 10.23 12.28 -19.47
N ALA A 74 8.97 12.24 -19.09
CA ALA A 74 7.99 13.00 -19.78
C ALA A 74 7.35 13.95 -18.86
N VAL A 75 7.86 15.04 -18.60
CA VAL A 75 7.29 15.96 -17.67
C VAL A 75 6.04 16.52 -18.25
N ASN A 76 4.93 16.17 -17.77
CA ASN A 76 3.67 16.71 -18.24
C ASN A 76 2.82 17.08 -17.06
N PRO A 77 2.84 18.30 -16.64
CA PRO A 77 2.11 18.68 -15.46
C PRO A 77 0.62 18.50 -15.57
N GLU A 78 0.11 18.45 -16.79
CA GLU A 78 -1.27 18.31 -16.87
C GLU A 78 -1.72 16.98 -16.43
N LEU A 79 -0.92 15.98 -16.45
CA LEU A 79 -1.33 14.72 -16.02
C LEU A 79 -1.58 14.63 -14.58
N GLN A 80 -1.20 15.67 -13.88
CA GLN A 80 -1.45 15.59 -12.54
C GLN A 80 -2.66 16.13 -12.13
N ALA A 81 -3.25 16.74 -12.94
CA ALA A 81 -4.42 17.34 -12.56
C ALA A 81 -5.45 16.47 -12.32
N GLN A 82 -5.76 15.89 -11.77
CA GLN A 82 -6.65 15.16 -11.63
C GLN A 82 -7.64 15.42 -10.93
N ASP A 83 -8.35 15.20 -10.95
CA ASP A 83 -9.46 15.28 -10.49
C ASP A 83 -9.72 15.34 -9.25
N GLU A 84 -9.93 15.78 -8.80
CA GLU A 84 -10.19 15.93 -7.73
C GLU A 84 -11.28 15.84 -7.27
N ALA A 85 -11.57 15.52 -7.21
CA ALA A 85 -12.43 15.14 -6.84
C ALA A 85 -13.23 15.69 -5.99
N HIS A 86 -13.96 15.65 -5.84
CA HIS A 86 -14.79 16.15 -5.11
C HIS A 86 -14.99 15.60 -3.96
N LEU A 87 -14.73 15.62 -3.35
CA LEU A 87 -14.77 15.33 -2.31
C LEU A 87 -15.74 15.50 -1.55
N ASP A 88 -16.21 15.05 -1.29
CA ASP A 88 -17.17 15.10 -0.63
C ASP A 88 -17.08 15.48 0.56
N GLU A 89 -17.46 15.80 1.00
CA GLU A 89 -17.54 16.25 2.04
C GLU A 89 -17.30 15.57 3.15
N ALA A 90 -16.80 15.95 3.90
CA ALA A 90 -16.49 15.42 4.97
C ALA A 90 -17.52 15.28 5.77
N LEU A 91 -17.75 14.37 6.22
CA LEU A 91 -18.76 14.27 6.99
C LEU A 91 -18.55 14.74 8.28
N SER A 92 -19.19 15.44 8.77
CA SER A 92 -19.22 15.88 10.12
C SER A 92 -17.88 16.20 10.66
N GLY A 93 -17.18 16.94 10.05
CA GLY A 93 -15.94 17.39 10.54
C GLY A 93 -14.90 16.33 10.67
N GLY A 94 -15.21 15.14 10.30
CA GLY A 94 -14.25 14.09 10.37
C GLY A 94 -13.41 14.00 9.14
N ILE A 95 -12.44 13.12 9.18
CA ILE A 95 -11.58 12.90 8.07
C ILE A 95 -12.19 11.83 7.19
N THR A 96 -12.35 12.11 5.93
CA THR A 96 -12.98 11.16 5.04
C THR A 96 -11.99 10.12 4.57
N LEU A 97 -12.52 9.01 4.11
CA LEU A 97 -11.70 7.95 3.54
C LEU A 97 -10.91 8.47 2.35
N LYS A 98 -11.50 9.37 1.58
CA LYS A 98 -10.81 9.93 0.45
C LYS A 98 -9.61 10.75 0.87
N GLN A 99 -9.72 11.48 1.95
CA GLN A 99 -8.60 12.24 2.46
C GLN A 99 -7.47 11.33 2.93
N VAL A 100 -7.82 10.23 3.59
CA VAL A 100 -6.82 9.25 4.04
C VAL A 100 -6.16 8.61 2.83
N SER A 101 -6.93 8.24 1.84
CA SER A 101 -6.38 7.61 0.66
C SER A 101 -5.44 8.53 -0.08
N LYS A 102 -5.77 9.79 -0.17
CA LYS A 102 -4.90 10.75 -0.81
C LYS A 102 -3.61 10.93 -0.03
N ALA A 103 -3.71 11.03 1.29
CA ALA A 103 -2.53 11.19 2.11
C ALA A 103 -1.63 9.96 2.05
N MET A 104 -2.24 8.77 2.00
CA MET A 104 -1.46 7.55 1.84
C MET A 104 -0.68 7.58 0.53
N GLY A 105 -1.28 8.12 -0.51
CA GLY A 105 -0.62 8.20 -1.80
C GLY A 105 0.58 9.12 -1.83
N GLU A 106 0.70 9.99 -0.83
CA GLU A 106 1.83 10.88 -0.75
C GLU A 106 2.94 10.36 0.13
N LEU A 107 2.75 9.23 0.77
CA LEU A 107 3.81 8.63 1.55
C LEU A 107 4.86 7.98 0.63
N PRO A 108 6.12 7.98 1.01
CA PRO A 108 7.10 7.19 0.26
C PRO A 108 6.70 5.72 0.25
N PRO A 109 7.10 4.98 -0.76
CA PRO A 109 6.62 3.59 -0.89
C PRO A 109 6.90 2.72 0.32
N GLU A 110 8.07 2.82 0.91
CA GLU A 110 8.39 1.97 2.04
C GLU A 110 7.55 2.31 3.26
N GLN A 111 7.13 3.56 3.40
CA GLN A 111 6.25 3.93 4.49
C GLN A 111 4.83 3.49 4.21
N ARG A 112 4.39 3.63 2.98
CA ARG A 112 3.03 3.26 2.59
C ARG A 112 2.80 1.77 2.78
N GLU A 113 3.71 0.95 2.28
CA GLU A 113 3.53 -0.50 2.39
C GLU A 113 3.59 -0.95 3.84
N THR A 114 4.46 -0.36 4.66
CA THR A 114 4.56 -0.73 6.05
C THR A 114 3.28 -0.36 6.80
N LEU A 115 2.79 0.84 6.58
CA LEU A 115 1.58 1.27 7.24
C LEU A 115 0.40 0.39 6.83
N SER A 116 0.34 0.03 5.55
CA SER A 116 -0.73 -0.80 5.07
C SER A 116 -0.71 -2.19 5.72
N LEU A 117 0.46 -2.79 5.84
CA LEU A 117 0.54 -4.12 6.43
C LEU A 117 0.18 -4.10 7.92
N ILE A 118 0.62 -3.10 8.64
CA ILE A 118 0.39 -3.05 10.07
C ILE A 118 -1.00 -2.52 10.40
N ALA A 119 -1.36 -1.38 9.85
CA ALA A 119 -2.59 -0.71 10.25
C ALA A 119 -3.81 -1.25 9.54
N ILE A 120 -3.70 -1.59 8.28
CA ILE A 120 -4.87 -2.04 7.53
C ILE A 120 -5.02 -3.54 7.60
N GLN A 121 -3.93 -4.27 7.43
CA GLN A 121 -4.01 -5.73 7.47
C GLN A 121 -3.92 -6.28 8.88
N GLY A 122 -3.47 -5.49 9.84
CA GLY A 122 -3.37 -5.97 11.21
C GLY A 122 -2.25 -6.96 11.44
N MET A 123 -1.22 -6.93 10.64
CA MET A 123 -0.13 -7.87 10.81
C MET A 123 0.74 -7.51 11.99
N SER A 124 1.37 -8.52 12.57
CA SER A 124 2.39 -8.29 13.57
C SER A 124 3.64 -7.74 12.92
N TYR A 125 4.52 -7.16 13.71
CA TYR A 125 5.78 -6.67 13.17
C TYR A 125 6.57 -7.83 12.57
N SER A 126 6.49 -8.99 13.18
CA SER A 126 7.19 -10.17 12.68
C SER A 126 6.66 -10.58 11.30
N ASP A 127 5.35 -10.59 11.15
CA ASP A 127 4.76 -10.98 9.86
C ASP A 127 5.09 -9.95 8.78
N ALA A 128 5.01 -8.67 9.12
CA ALA A 128 5.34 -7.63 8.15
C ALA A 128 6.83 -7.68 7.77
N SER A 129 7.68 -7.99 8.75
CA SER A 129 9.09 -8.16 8.52
C SER A 129 9.35 -9.28 7.51
N GLU A 130 8.59 -10.35 7.62
CA GLU A 130 8.72 -11.47 6.70
C GLU A 130 8.25 -11.07 5.29
N VAL A 131 7.16 -10.35 5.19
CA VAL A 131 6.64 -9.92 3.90
C VAL A 131 7.63 -8.99 3.21
N LEU A 132 8.13 -7.99 3.92
CA LEU A 132 8.99 -6.98 3.33
C LEU A 132 10.47 -7.34 3.33
N GLU A 133 10.81 -8.41 4.00
CA GLU A 133 12.19 -8.92 4.06
C GLU A 133 13.12 -7.88 4.67
N VAL A 134 12.68 -7.26 5.75
CA VAL A 134 13.50 -6.31 6.50
C VAL A 134 13.39 -6.63 7.98
N PRO A 135 14.31 -6.21 8.81
CA PRO A 135 14.25 -6.48 10.23
C PRO A 135 13.05 -5.81 10.88
N ALA A 136 12.58 -6.36 11.98
CA ALA A 136 11.44 -5.80 12.70
C ALA A 136 11.70 -4.37 13.15
N GLY A 137 12.94 -4.05 13.51
CA GLY A 137 13.28 -2.68 13.87
C GLY A 137 13.06 -1.71 12.73
N THR A 138 13.32 -2.15 11.51
CA THR A 138 13.06 -1.33 10.33
C THR A 138 11.55 -1.12 10.16
N ILE A 139 10.76 -2.15 10.41
CA ILE A 139 9.31 -2.02 10.38
C ILE A 139 8.86 -0.95 11.37
N MET A 140 9.39 -1.01 12.59
CA MET A 140 9.00 -0.07 13.62
C MET A 140 9.36 1.36 13.24
N SER A 141 10.53 1.59 12.72
CA SER A 141 10.95 2.94 12.37
C SER A 141 10.18 3.47 11.16
N ARG A 142 9.91 2.62 10.17
CA ARG A 142 9.13 3.04 9.00
C ARG A 142 7.70 3.35 9.39
N LEU A 143 7.14 2.55 10.30
CA LEU A 143 5.79 2.77 10.76
C LEU A 143 5.68 4.09 11.51
N ALA A 144 6.65 4.40 12.36
CA ALA A 144 6.64 5.64 13.09
C ALA A 144 6.72 6.84 12.15
N ARG A 145 7.56 6.77 11.16
CA ARG A 145 7.66 7.86 10.19
C ARG A 145 6.39 7.99 9.36
N ALA A 146 5.80 6.85 8.98
CA ALA A 146 4.56 6.87 8.21
C ALA A 146 3.45 7.51 9.01
N ARG A 147 3.32 7.14 10.27
CA ARG A 147 2.26 7.70 11.12
C ARG A 147 2.45 9.19 11.33
N SER A 148 3.67 9.60 11.57
CA SER A 148 3.96 11.00 11.79
C SER A 148 3.64 11.83 10.54
N LYS A 149 4.06 11.35 9.39
CA LYS A 149 3.82 12.07 8.16
C LYS A 149 2.34 12.11 7.82
N LEU A 150 1.65 10.99 8.00
CA LEU A 150 0.24 10.92 7.73
C LEU A 150 -0.54 11.86 8.66
N SER A 151 -0.19 11.87 9.93
CA SER A 151 -0.85 12.73 10.89
C SER A 151 -0.66 14.20 10.54
N ASN A 152 0.52 14.57 10.13
CA ASN A 152 0.79 15.95 9.72
C ASN A 152 0.00 16.34 8.48
N MET A 153 -0.18 15.42 7.56
CA MET A 153 -0.95 15.72 6.37
C MET A 153 -2.43 15.84 6.65
N LEU A 154 -2.94 15.05 7.59
CA LEU A 154 -4.36 15.05 7.88
C LEU A 154 -4.74 16.14 8.88
N ASN A 155 -3.82 16.49 9.77
CA ASN A 155 -4.08 17.51 10.78
C ASN A 155 -2.92 18.48 10.84
N PRO A 156 -2.76 19.30 9.83
CA PRO A 156 -1.56 20.12 9.74
C PRO A 156 -1.46 21.16 10.85
N GLN A 157 -2.57 21.49 11.49
CA GLN A 157 -2.52 22.46 12.53
C GLN A 157 -2.23 21.90 13.88
N GLN A 158 -2.21 20.61 14.02
CA GLN A 158 -1.93 20.04 15.28
C GLN A 158 -0.49 19.70 15.36
N GLU A 159 0.17 20.10 16.43
CA GLU A 159 1.51 19.73 16.57
C GLU A 159 1.60 18.32 16.98
N VAL A 160 2.29 17.50 16.31
CA VAL A 160 2.39 16.15 16.64
C VAL A 160 3.48 15.97 17.62
N VAL A 161 3.13 15.62 18.80
CA VAL A 161 4.11 15.43 19.80
C VAL A 161 4.39 13.97 19.89
N LEU A 162 5.49 13.53 19.60
CA LEU A 162 5.76 12.13 19.63
C LEU A 162 6.56 11.69 20.82
#